data_483ef04800c8df9394cba40fa752db0d
#
_entry.id   483ef04800c8df9394cba40fa752db0d
#
_cell.length_a   1.000
_cell.length_b   1.000
_cell.length_c   1.000
_cell.angle_alpha   90.00
_cell.angle_beta   90.00
_cell.angle_gamma   90.00
#
_symmetry.space_group_name_H-M   'P 1'
#
loop_
_entity.id
_entity.type
_entity.pdbx_description
1 polymer ?
#
loop_
_entity_poly.entity_id
_entity_poly.type
_entity_poly.pdbx_seq_one_letter_code
_entity_poly.pdbx_strand_id
1 'polypeptide(L)'
;MNNVSEKNQNIQNNIQAKISFRKDMKTLKMNLPGIDKSLKGYGYKYQNFNEIVREIKNVINKHNLELDFEQFPTFTHDPYGRVHVVRTTFYSTISGYEESFDTPILTE
;
A
#
# COMPACT_ATOMS: atom_id res chain seq x y z
N MET A 1 -15.40 -31.32 -15.52
CA MET A 1 -14.17 -32.03 -15.53
C MET A 1 -12.98 -31.12 -15.22
N ASN A 2 -12.89 -29.99 -15.85
CA ASN A 2 -11.72 -29.13 -15.71
C ASN A 2 -11.87 -28.05 -14.66
N ASN A 3 -13.01 -28.01 -13.96
CA ASN A 3 -13.27 -26.97 -12.98
C ASN A 3 -12.28 -26.99 -11.81
N VAL A 4 -11.85 -28.19 -11.39
CA VAL A 4 -10.87 -28.32 -10.31
C VAL A 4 -9.50 -27.77 -10.75
N SER A 5 -9.07 -28.12 -11.96
CA SER A 5 -7.80 -27.63 -12.50
C SER A 5 -7.80 -26.12 -12.68
N GLU A 6 -8.90 -25.56 -13.18
CA GLU A 6 -9.04 -24.12 -13.33
C GLU A 6 -9.00 -23.41 -12.00
N LYS A 7 -9.71 -23.94 -10.99
CA LYS A 7 -9.68 -23.37 -9.64
C LYS A 7 -8.28 -23.41 -9.03
N ASN A 8 -7.58 -24.53 -9.21
CA ASN A 8 -6.21 -24.67 -8.72
C ASN A 8 -5.27 -23.69 -9.41
N GLN A 9 -5.44 -23.49 -10.72
CA GLN A 9 -4.64 -22.53 -11.47
C GLN A 9 -4.89 -21.10 -10.97
N ASN A 10 -6.13 -20.74 -10.73
CA ASN A 10 -6.49 -19.42 -10.23
C ASN A 10 -5.91 -19.19 -8.83
N ILE A 11 -5.94 -20.19 -7.96
CA ILE A 11 -5.33 -20.09 -6.63
C ILE A 11 -3.82 -19.86 -6.76
N GLN A 12 -3.15 -20.62 -7.63
CA GLN A 12 -1.72 -20.47 -7.87
C GLN A 12 -1.39 -19.08 -8.39
N ASN A 13 -2.18 -18.56 -9.34
CA ASN A 13 -1.98 -17.22 -9.88
C ASN A 13 -2.15 -16.17 -8.80
N ASN A 14 -3.13 -16.32 -7.93
CA ASN A 14 -3.36 -15.38 -6.81
C ASN A 14 -2.20 -15.42 -5.81
N ILE A 15 -1.68 -16.59 -5.51
CA ILE A 15 -0.54 -16.74 -4.62
C ILE A 15 0.69 -16.09 -5.22
N GLN A 16 0.95 -16.31 -6.50
CA GLN A 16 2.09 -15.69 -7.19
C GLN A 16 1.96 -14.17 -7.25
N ALA A 17 0.76 -13.67 -7.51
CA ALA A 17 0.50 -12.23 -7.50
C ALA A 17 0.84 -11.62 -6.15
N LYS A 18 0.43 -12.27 -5.07
CA LYS A 18 0.72 -11.81 -3.71
C LYS A 18 2.22 -11.86 -3.41
N ILE A 19 2.90 -12.94 -3.79
CA ILE A 19 4.34 -13.09 -3.57
C ILE A 19 5.10 -11.99 -4.31
N SER A 20 4.79 -11.75 -5.57
CA SER A 20 5.45 -10.73 -6.37
C SER A 20 5.20 -9.34 -5.80
N PHE A 21 3.97 -9.07 -5.42
CA PHE A 21 3.62 -7.81 -4.76
C PHE A 21 4.41 -7.61 -3.47
N ARG A 22 4.48 -8.65 -2.64
CA ARG A 22 5.21 -8.56 -1.37
C ARG A 22 6.70 -8.39 -1.55
N LYS A 23 7.29 -8.97 -2.59
CA LYS A 23 8.70 -8.74 -2.94
C LYS A 23 8.95 -7.28 -3.28
N ASP A 24 8.10 -6.69 -4.10
CA ASP A 24 8.24 -5.30 -4.47
C ASP A 24 8.04 -4.39 -3.26
N MET A 25 7.07 -4.68 -2.42
CA MET A 25 6.87 -3.93 -1.17
C MET A 25 8.07 -4.04 -0.24
N LYS A 26 8.71 -5.20 -0.18
CA LYS A 26 9.93 -5.38 0.60
C LYS A 26 11.03 -4.45 0.10
N THR A 27 11.22 -4.39 -1.22
CA THR A 27 12.23 -3.49 -1.81
C THR A 27 11.90 -2.03 -1.47
N LEU A 28 10.65 -1.65 -1.57
CA LEU A 28 10.21 -0.30 -1.22
C LEU A 28 10.56 0.02 0.23
N LYS A 29 10.18 -0.86 1.15
CA LYS A 29 10.40 -0.66 2.58
C LYS A 29 11.89 -0.60 2.93
N MET A 30 12.71 -1.40 2.27
CA MET A 30 14.15 -1.40 2.53
C MET A 30 14.81 -0.09 2.10
N ASN A 31 14.23 0.61 1.14
CA ASN A 31 14.77 1.87 0.63
C ASN A 31 14.09 3.10 1.24
N LEU A 32 13.09 2.88 2.09
CA LEU A 32 12.38 3.95 2.82
C LEU A 32 12.24 3.55 4.27
N PRO A 33 13.31 3.63 5.07
CA PRO A 33 13.22 3.30 6.50
C PRO A 33 12.16 4.14 7.19
N GLY A 34 11.31 3.49 7.97
CA GLY A 34 10.24 4.17 8.68
C GLY A 34 8.94 4.33 7.93
N ILE A 35 8.84 3.83 6.70
CA ILE A 35 7.61 3.96 5.92
C ILE A 35 6.41 3.30 6.63
N ASP A 36 6.64 2.16 7.28
CA ASP A 36 5.56 1.50 8.03
C ASP A 36 5.01 2.39 9.14
N LYS A 37 5.89 3.12 9.82
CA LYS A 37 5.48 4.08 10.82
C LYS A 37 4.69 5.22 10.21
N SER A 38 5.12 5.71 9.05
CA SER A 38 4.45 6.80 8.35
C SER A 38 3.08 6.41 7.82
N LEU A 39 2.90 5.15 7.41
CA LEU A 39 1.67 4.68 6.79
C LEU A 39 0.72 3.97 7.76
N LYS A 40 1.21 3.42 8.86
CA LYS A 40 0.43 2.52 9.71
C LYS A 40 0.21 3.02 11.13
N GLY A 41 -0.20 4.25 11.29
CA GLY A 41 -0.76 4.59 12.57
C GLY A 41 -0.01 5.59 13.42
N TYR A 42 1.01 6.20 12.90
CA TYR A 42 1.71 7.24 13.65
C TYR A 42 1.14 8.63 13.42
N GLY A 43 0.42 8.82 12.33
CA GLY A 43 -0.05 10.13 11.96
C GLY A 43 1.09 11.08 11.61
N TYR A 44 0.84 12.05 10.78
CA TYR A 44 1.83 13.07 10.43
C TYR A 44 1.13 14.30 9.89
N LYS A 45 1.88 15.41 9.87
CA LYS A 45 1.35 16.66 9.33
C LYS A 45 1.26 16.56 7.81
N TYR A 46 0.32 17.31 7.25
CA TYR A 46 0.01 17.27 5.84
C TYR A 46 1.22 17.57 4.95
N GLN A 47 2.08 18.49 5.37
CA GLN A 47 3.28 18.83 4.61
C GLN A 47 4.28 17.67 4.54
N ASN A 48 4.39 16.90 5.61
CA ASN A 48 5.27 15.73 5.63
C ASN A 48 4.72 14.62 4.74
N PHE A 49 3.40 14.56 4.61
CA PHE A 49 2.75 13.59 3.73
C PHE A 49 3.22 13.72 2.29
N ASN A 50 3.30 14.95 1.78
CA ASN A 50 3.74 15.19 0.41
C ASN A 50 5.19 14.75 0.18
N GLU A 51 6.05 14.94 1.16
CA GLU A 51 7.43 14.47 1.09
C GLU A 51 7.52 12.95 1.04
N ILE A 52 6.71 12.28 1.87
CA ILE A 52 6.67 10.82 1.90
C ILE A 52 6.18 10.28 0.56
N VAL A 53 5.16 10.87 -0.02
CA VAL A 53 4.64 10.49 -1.33
C VAL A 53 5.72 10.60 -2.39
N ARG A 54 6.46 11.70 -2.37
CA ARG A 54 7.55 11.94 -3.33
C ARG A 54 8.64 10.87 -3.21
N GLU A 55 9.03 10.55 -1.98
CA GLU A 55 10.04 9.52 -1.73
C GLU A 55 9.59 8.15 -2.21
N ILE A 56 8.34 7.80 -1.97
CA ILE A 56 7.77 6.54 -2.44
C ILE A 56 7.86 6.45 -3.96
N LYS A 57 7.43 7.49 -4.65
CA LYS A 57 7.48 7.54 -6.11
C LYS A 57 8.91 7.41 -6.64
N ASN A 58 9.85 8.08 -5.98
CA ASN A 58 11.26 8.02 -6.36
C ASN A 58 11.82 6.60 -6.27
N VAL A 59 11.51 5.89 -5.18
CA VAL A 59 11.98 4.52 -5.00
C VAL A 59 11.35 3.58 -6.03
N ILE A 60 10.06 3.70 -6.26
CA ILE A 60 9.37 2.89 -7.26
C ILE A 60 10.02 3.07 -8.63
N ASN A 61 10.29 4.30 -9.02
CA ASN A 61 10.91 4.60 -10.32
C ASN A 61 12.36 4.13 -10.38
N LYS A 62 13.13 4.38 -9.32
CA LYS A 62 14.55 4.03 -9.29
C LYS A 62 14.77 2.53 -9.39
N HIS A 63 13.94 1.74 -8.76
CA HIS A 63 14.07 0.29 -8.71
C HIS A 63 13.17 -0.43 -9.71
N ASN A 64 12.46 0.30 -10.55
CA ASN A 64 11.54 -0.25 -11.55
C ASN A 64 10.56 -1.23 -10.94
N LEU A 65 10.00 -0.87 -9.79
CA LEU A 65 9.02 -1.72 -9.13
C LEU A 65 7.71 -1.73 -9.91
N GLU A 66 7.07 -2.88 -9.93
CA GLU A 66 5.77 -3.05 -10.59
C GLU A 66 4.64 -2.67 -9.63
N LEU A 67 4.79 -1.51 -9.01
CA LEU A 67 3.87 -0.97 -8.03
C LEU A 67 3.39 0.42 -8.44
N ASP A 68 2.17 0.72 -8.07
CA ASP A 68 1.68 2.08 -8.05
C ASP A 68 0.77 2.23 -6.84
N PHE A 69 0.31 3.43 -6.58
CA PHE A 69 -0.53 3.66 -5.42
C PHE A 69 -1.47 4.81 -5.64
N GLU A 70 -2.56 4.77 -4.91
CA GLU A 70 -3.58 5.80 -4.89
C GLU A 70 -3.80 6.24 -3.46
N GLN A 71 -4.17 7.49 -3.29
CA GLN A 71 -4.44 8.03 -1.96
C GLN A 71 -5.68 8.89 -1.99
N PHE A 72 -6.48 8.77 -0.97
CA PHE A 72 -7.62 9.66 -0.80
C PHE A 72 -7.96 9.85 0.67
N PRO A 73 -8.46 11.03 1.02
CA PRO A 73 -8.92 11.27 2.39
C PRO A 73 -10.23 10.53 2.63
N THR A 74 -10.34 9.96 3.80
CA THR A 74 -11.56 9.30 4.25
C THR A 74 -11.62 9.37 5.76
N PHE A 75 -12.51 8.63 6.38
CA PHE A 75 -12.55 8.55 7.82
C PHE A 75 -12.90 7.12 8.24
N THR A 76 -12.45 6.76 9.42
CA THR A 76 -12.81 5.53 10.10
C THR A 76 -13.48 5.89 11.42
N HIS A 77 -14.01 4.90 12.10
CA HIS A 77 -14.62 5.10 13.42
C HIS A 77 -13.80 4.35 14.47
N ASP A 78 -13.54 5.02 15.57
CA ASP A 78 -13.05 4.38 16.78
C ASP A 78 -14.10 4.52 17.88
N PRO A 79 -13.85 4.01 19.09
CA PRO A 79 -14.84 4.14 20.19
C PRO A 79 -15.20 5.57 20.56
N TYR A 80 -14.42 6.54 20.13
CA TYR A 80 -14.60 7.96 20.47
C TYR A 80 -15.18 8.78 19.33
N GLY A 81 -15.40 8.18 18.15
CA GLY A 81 -15.99 8.89 17.03
C GLY A 81 -15.23 8.72 15.72
N ARG A 82 -15.26 9.74 14.87
CA ARG A 82 -14.59 9.71 13.58
C ARG A 82 -13.12 10.05 13.70
N VAL A 83 -12.33 9.33 12.94
CA VAL A 83 -10.91 9.63 12.78
C VAL A 83 -10.66 9.88 11.30
N HIS A 84 -10.15 11.06 10.98
CA HIS A 84 -9.77 11.40 9.61
C HIS A 84 -8.46 10.70 9.27
N VAL A 85 -8.44 10.04 8.12
CA VAL A 85 -7.27 9.29 7.66
C VAL A 85 -7.03 9.56 6.19
N VAL A 86 -5.79 9.33 5.76
CA VAL A 86 -5.48 9.16 4.35
C VAL A 86 -5.36 7.68 4.10
N ARG A 87 -6.18 7.17 3.19
CA ARG A 87 -6.09 5.76 2.77
C ARG A 87 -5.15 5.66 1.59
N THR A 88 -4.11 4.87 1.75
CA THR A 88 -3.14 4.59 0.70
C THR A 88 -3.34 3.16 0.24
N THR A 89 -3.59 2.97 -1.04
CA THR A 89 -3.73 1.65 -1.64
C THR A 89 -2.56 1.43 -2.58
N PHE A 90 -1.70 0.48 -2.25
CA PHE A 90 -0.64 0.02 -3.15
C PHE A 90 -1.16 -1.13 -3.98
N TYR A 91 -0.85 -1.14 -5.26
CA TYR A 91 -1.28 -2.23 -6.13
C TYR A 91 -0.19 -2.61 -7.13
N SER A 92 -0.24 -3.86 -7.54
CA SER A 92 0.63 -4.34 -8.61
C SER A 92 0.12 -3.84 -9.95
N THR A 93 1.01 -3.28 -10.75
CA THR A 93 0.67 -2.83 -12.10
C THR A 93 0.53 -3.99 -13.08
N ILE A 94 0.92 -5.19 -12.66
CA ILE A 94 0.81 -6.40 -13.50
C ILE A 94 -0.45 -7.18 -13.18
N SER A 95 -0.66 -7.48 -11.88
CA SER A 95 -1.72 -8.40 -11.46
C SER A 95 -2.95 -7.70 -10.91
N GLY A 96 -2.80 -6.44 -10.48
CA GLY A 96 -3.87 -5.74 -9.79
C GLY A 96 -4.01 -6.11 -8.32
N TYR A 97 -3.18 -6.99 -7.80
CA TYR A 97 -3.21 -7.32 -6.36
C TYR A 97 -2.92 -6.05 -5.55
N GLU A 98 -3.70 -5.85 -4.50
CA GLU A 98 -3.59 -4.60 -3.74
C GLU A 98 -3.70 -4.80 -2.23
N GLU A 99 -3.13 -3.85 -1.49
CA GLU A 99 -3.27 -3.74 -0.04
C GLU A 99 -3.40 -2.27 0.32
N SER A 100 -4.24 -1.98 1.31
CA SER A 100 -4.51 -0.60 1.74
C SER A 100 -4.08 -0.38 3.18
N PHE A 101 -3.68 0.86 3.45
CA PHE A 101 -3.29 1.30 4.79
C PHE A 101 -3.96 2.63 5.09
N ASP A 102 -4.46 2.77 6.30
CA ASP A 102 -5.06 4.03 6.76
C ASP A 102 -4.08 4.74 7.70
N THR A 103 -3.78 5.98 7.40
CA THR A 103 -2.87 6.79 8.20
C THR A 103 -3.64 7.95 8.79
N PRO A 104 -3.69 8.06 10.14
CA PRO A 104 -4.36 9.20 10.78
C PRO A 104 -3.71 10.52 10.38
N ILE A 105 -4.54 11.52 10.16
CA ILE A 105 -4.07 12.87 9.88
C ILE A 105 -4.08 13.65 11.18
N LEU A 106 -2.91 14.21 11.54
CA LEU A 106 -2.81 15.08 12.70
C LEU A 106 -3.23 16.47 12.29
N THR A 107 -4.21 17.00 12.99
CA THR A 107 -4.67 18.37 12.80
C THR A 107 -4.07 19.25 13.91
N GLU A 108 -3.70 20.45 13.56
CA GLU A 108 -3.20 21.43 14.52
C GLU A 108 -4.24 22.44 14.91
#